data_902e1b93997fc63fd14184fe962d0301
#
_entry.id   902e1b93997fc63fd14184fe962d0301
#
_cell.length_a   1.000
_cell.length_b   1.000
_cell.length_c   1.000
_cell.angle_alpha   90.00
_cell.angle_beta   90.00
_cell.angle_gamma   90.00
#
_symmetry.space_group_name_H-M   'P 1'
#
loop_
_entity.id
_entity.type
_entity.pdbx_description
1 polymer ?
#
loop_
_entity_poly.entity_id
_entity_poly.type
_entity_poly.pdbx_seq_one_letter_code
_entity_poly.pdbx_strand_id
1 'polypeptide(L)' 'MKKTQVYYFAKGHLGQHEDWWHLIENDDGTYQIEHEWDHVSTNSSHKSDGNTIFSLEEGLQRAPHKAVEKIKELIGIFG' A
#
# COMPACT_ATOMS: atom_id res chain seq x y z
N MET A 1 2.04 -13.30 11.47
CA MET A 1 1.96 -12.09 10.64
C MET A 1 0.78 -12.18 9.70
N LYS A 2 -0.01 -11.15 9.65
CA LYS A 2 -1.16 -11.07 8.74
C LYS A 2 -1.01 -9.84 7.85
N LYS A 3 -1.21 -10.01 6.55
CA LYS A 3 -1.12 -8.93 5.59
C LYS A 3 -2.45 -8.80 4.87
N THR A 4 -3.03 -7.60 4.92
CA THR A 4 -4.35 -7.32 4.36
C THR A 4 -4.24 -6.20 3.34
N GLN A 5 -4.73 -6.41 2.12
CA GLN A 5 -4.78 -5.36 1.12
C GLN A 5 -5.84 -4.34 1.52
N VAL A 6 -5.43 -3.06 1.63
CA VAL A 6 -6.32 -1.98 2.04
C VAL A 6 -6.64 -1.02 0.91
N TYR A 7 -5.83 -1.03 -0.16
CA TYR A 7 -6.08 -0.16 -1.31
C TYR A 7 -5.36 -0.72 -2.53
N TYR A 8 -6.00 -0.59 -3.67
CA TYR A 8 -5.43 -0.91 -4.97
C TYR A 8 -5.74 0.22 -5.93
N PHE A 9 -4.74 0.63 -6.69
CA PHE A 9 -4.89 1.69 -7.67
C PHE A 9 -4.17 1.29 -8.95
N ALA A 10 -4.86 1.44 -10.09
CA ALA A 10 -4.27 1.22 -11.39
C ALA A 10 -4.43 2.50 -12.22
N LYS A 11 -3.35 2.92 -12.83
CA LYS A 11 -3.32 4.13 -13.65
C LYS A 11 -2.68 3.83 -15.00
N GLY A 12 -3.13 4.56 -16.01
CA GLY A 12 -2.58 4.46 -17.33
C GLY A 12 -3.42 3.57 -18.24
N HIS A 13 -3.07 3.61 -19.51
CA HIS A 13 -3.73 2.81 -20.53
C HIS A 13 -3.32 1.35 -20.32
N LEU A 14 -4.25 0.44 -20.23
CA LEU A 14 -4.01 -0.98 -20.01
C LEU A 14 -3.42 -1.33 -18.64
N GLY A 15 -3.61 -0.46 -17.63
CA GLY A 15 -3.14 -0.77 -16.28
C GLY A 15 -1.63 -0.83 -16.13
N GLN A 16 -0.91 0.05 -16.79
CA GLN A 16 0.55 0.05 -16.81
C GLN A 16 1.19 0.39 -15.47
N HIS A 17 0.48 1.12 -14.62
CA HIS A 17 0.96 1.50 -13.29
C HIS A 17 -0.01 0.95 -12.27
N GLU A 18 0.47 0.07 -11.43
CA GLU A 18 -0.34 -0.53 -10.37
C GLU A 18 0.32 -0.28 -9.03
N ASP A 19 -0.49 0.07 -8.05
CA ASP A 19 -0.04 0.32 -6.69
C ASP A 19 -0.94 -0.42 -5.72
N TRP A 20 -0.33 -1.09 -4.76
CA TRP A 20 -1.03 -1.83 -3.72
C TRP A 20 -0.58 -1.31 -2.36
N TRP A 21 -1.53 -1.14 -1.47
CA TRP A 21 -1.25 -0.77 -0.07
C TRP A 21 -1.79 -1.87 0.83
N HIS A 22 -0.95 -2.30 1.76
CA HIS A 22 -1.29 -3.39 2.67
C HIS A 22 -1.08 -2.96 4.11
N LEU A 23 -1.94 -3.47 5.00
CA LEU A 23 -1.71 -3.39 6.44
C LEU A 23 -1.07 -4.70 6.87
N ILE A 24 0.05 -4.60 7.57
CA ILE A 24 0.76 -5.75 8.12
C ILE A 24 0.52 -5.77 9.63
N GLU A 25 -0.03 -6.87 10.12
CA GLU A 25 -0.24 -7.09 11.55
C GLU A 25 0.82 -8.08 12.03
N ASN A 26 1.73 -7.62 12.86
CA ASN A 26 2.81 -8.44 13.38
C ASN A 26 2.34 -9.26 14.58
N ASP A 27 3.04 -10.38 14.85
CA ASP A 27 2.66 -11.29 15.93
C ASP A 27 2.79 -10.65 17.31
N ASP A 28 3.60 -9.61 17.44
CA ASP A 28 3.79 -8.89 18.69
C ASP A 28 2.74 -7.79 18.94
N GLY A 29 1.76 -7.68 18.06
CA GLY A 29 0.69 -6.68 18.19
C GLY A 29 1.00 -5.34 17.55
N THR A 30 2.14 -5.20 16.89
CA THR A 30 2.47 -3.97 16.18
C THR A 30 1.98 -4.01 14.74
N TYR A 31 1.92 -2.85 14.10
CA TYR A 31 1.45 -2.72 12.73
C TYR A 31 2.48 -2.01 11.87
N GLN A 32 2.50 -2.39 10.60
CA GLN A 32 3.30 -1.72 9.57
C GLN A 32 2.44 -1.54 8.33
N ILE A 33 2.86 -0.66 7.43
CA ILE A 33 2.14 -0.42 6.17
C ILE A 33 3.12 -0.66 5.03
N GLU A 34 2.68 -1.45 4.06
CA GLU A 34 3.50 -1.75 2.88
C GLU A 34 2.91 -1.07 1.66
N HIS A 35 3.76 -0.41 0.89
CA HIS A 35 3.43 0.09 -0.43
C HIS A 35 4.19 -0.75 -1.46
N GLU A 36 3.45 -1.42 -2.31
CA GLU A 36 4.00 -2.24 -3.39
C GLU A 36 3.59 -1.60 -4.72
N TRP A 37 4.50 -1.59 -5.69
CA TRP A 37 4.20 -0.99 -6.98
C TRP A 37 4.75 -1.82 -8.12
N ASP A 38 4.10 -1.67 -9.29
CA ASP A 38 4.53 -2.28 -10.54
C ASP A 38 4.25 -1.26 -11.63
N HIS A 39 5.29 -0.59 -12.11
CA HIS A 39 5.18 0.46 -13.12
C HIS A 39 5.88 0.02 -14.38
N VAL A 40 5.13 -0.09 -15.48
CA VAL A 40 5.66 -0.50 -16.78
C VAL A 40 5.66 0.69 -17.73
N SER A 41 6.83 0.96 -18.35
CA SER A 41 6.94 2.00 -19.36
C SER A 41 6.59 1.43 -20.73
N THR A 42 5.73 2.12 -21.48
CA THR A 42 5.32 1.69 -22.81
C THR A 42 6.41 1.90 -23.85
N ASN A 43 7.34 2.82 -23.61
CA ASN A 43 8.34 3.22 -24.59
C ASN A 43 9.71 2.62 -24.34
N SER A 44 9.84 1.78 -23.37
CA SER A 44 11.09 1.13 -23.06
C SER A 44 10.82 -0.24 -22.45
N SER A 45 11.85 -1.07 -22.46
CA SER A 45 11.78 -2.38 -21.83
C SER A 45 11.98 -2.29 -20.31
N HIS A 46 12.07 -1.10 -19.76
CA HIS A 46 12.28 -0.92 -18.33
C HIS A 46 10.99 -1.08 -17.56
N LYS A 47 11.04 -1.94 -16.57
CA LYS A 47 9.97 -2.14 -15.61
C LYS A 47 10.47 -1.72 -14.25
N SER A 48 9.71 -0.89 -13.56
CA SER A 48 10.01 -0.49 -12.19
C SER A 48 9.02 -1.17 -11.26
N ASP A 49 9.52 -2.06 -10.42
CA ASP A 49 8.70 -2.69 -9.41
C ASP A 49 9.45 -2.71 -8.08
N GLY A 50 8.71 -2.84 -7.01
CA GLY A 50 9.32 -2.88 -5.69
C GLY A 50 8.30 -2.75 -4.59
N ASN A 51 8.81 -2.63 -3.38
CA ASN A 51 7.98 -2.40 -2.22
C ASN A 51 8.75 -1.62 -1.17
N THR A 52 8.00 -0.90 -0.33
CA THR A 52 8.55 -0.16 0.79
C THR A 52 7.66 -0.42 2.00
N ILE A 53 8.29 -0.65 3.15
CA ILE A 53 7.56 -0.87 4.39
C ILE A 53 7.77 0.33 5.30
N PHE A 54 6.67 0.89 5.79
CA PHE A 54 6.66 2.03 6.69
C PHE A 54 6.17 1.62 8.06
N SER A 55 6.55 2.39 9.09
CA SER A 55 5.87 2.28 10.37
C SER A 55 4.41 2.68 10.21
N LEU A 56 3.55 2.29 11.14
CA LEU A 56 2.14 2.66 11.07
C LEU A 56 1.96 4.18 10.94
N GLU A 57 2.67 4.94 11.77
CA GLU A 57 2.56 6.40 11.77
C GLU A 57 2.98 7.00 10.43
N GLU A 58 4.14 6.61 9.92
CA GLU A 58 4.62 7.14 8.65
C GLU A 58 3.75 6.68 7.48
N GLY A 59 3.34 5.43 7.50
CA GLY A 59 2.47 4.91 6.45
C GLY A 59 1.13 5.62 6.37
N LEU A 60 0.57 6.00 7.52
CA LEU A 60 -0.69 6.76 7.56
C LEU A 60 -0.54 8.17 6.96
N GLN A 61 0.67 8.73 7.00
CA GLN A 61 0.94 10.03 6.40
C GLN A 61 1.15 9.94 4.90
N ARG A 62 1.61 8.79 4.41
CA ARG A 62 1.97 8.61 3.00
C ARG A 62 0.89 7.94 2.17
N ALA A 63 0.05 7.13 2.79
CA ALA A 63 -0.96 6.37 2.09
C ALA A 63 -2.09 7.26 1.57
N PRO A 64 -2.75 6.87 0.46
CA PRO A 64 -3.93 7.59 -0.01
C PRO A 64 -5.04 7.59 1.06
N HIS A 65 -5.89 8.60 1.00
CA HIS A 65 -6.95 8.78 1.99
C HIS A 65 -7.82 7.53 2.16
N LYS A 66 -8.19 6.87 1.07
CA LYS A 66 -9.01 5.67 1.14
C LYS A 66 -8.29 4.50 1.81
N ALA A 67 -6.98 4.39 1.59
CA ALA A 67 -6.18 3.38 2.28
C ALA A 67 -6.13 3.66 3.77
N VAL A 68 -5.93 4.93 4.13
CA VAL A 68 -5.89 5.35 5.55
C VAL A 68 -7.22 5.04 6.24
N GLU A 69 -8.34 5.34 5.59
CA GLU A 69 -9.66 5.04 6.15
C GLU A 69 -9.82 3.54 6.42
N LYS A 70 -9.42 2.72 5.46
CA LYS A 70 -9.54 1.27 5.61
C LYS A 70 -8.65 0.73 6.72
N ILE A 71 -7.43 1.26 6.82
CA ILE A 71 -6.50 0.87 7.88
C ILE A 71 -7.09 1.20 9.25
N LYS A 72 -7.59 2.42 9.42
CA LYS A 72 -8.20 2.85 10.69
C LYS A 72 -9.39 1.99 11.06
N GLU A 73 -10.19 1.61 10.08
CA GLU A 73 -11.33 0.73 10.30
C GLU A 73 -10.87 -0.65 10.79
N LEU A 74 -9.84 -1.20 10.17
CA LEU A 74 -9.35 -2.54 10.52
C LEU A 74 -8.72 -2.60 11.91
N ILE A 75 -8.01 -1.55 12.32
CA ILE A 75 -7.35 -1.54 13.63
C ILE A 75 -8.19 -0.87 14.72
N GLY A 76 -9.39 -0.38 14.36
CA GLY A 76 -10.32 0.17 15.32
C GLY A 76 -10.01 1.59 15.79
N ILE A 77 -9.24 2.35 15.03
CA ILE A 77 -8.98 3.75 15.33
C ILE A 77 -10.07 4.60 14.67
N PHE A 78 -10.93 5.18 15.47
CA PHE A 78 -11.98 6.08 15.00
C PHE A 78 -11.65 7.50 15.45
N GLY A 79 -11.49 8.38 14.49
CA GLY A 79 -11.25 9.76 14.85
C GLY A 79 -10.50 10.53 13.82
#